data_9dc51b0a10de35423cfecdc6ddedc85a
#
_entry.id   9dc51b0a10de35423cfecdc6ddedc85a
#
_cell.length_a   1.000
_cell.length_b   1.000
_cell.length_c   1.000
_cell.angle_alpha   90.00
_cell.angle_beta   90.00
_cell.angle_gamma   90.00
#
_symmetry.space_group_name_H-M   'P 1'
#
loop_
_entity.id
_entity.type
_entity.pdbx_description
1 polymer ?
#
loop_
_entity_poly.entity_id
_entity_poly.type
_entity_poly.pdbx_seq_one_letter_code
_entity_poly.pdbx_strand_id
1 'polypeptide(L)'
;LVRNAGALSKADLTRASGLSAQSGTVIVNRLVDQGLLQAGTAVRGRVGQPSTPFTLNPDGATSIGVKVGRRSLEVVGMGFDYRILERVTHRYAYPQLTDLRGVINGTITTVLDRLSTTQRTRLTGIGLALPDQLADWEDTIGAPRGAMADWGTADLRTELQARFALPVTALNDAAAACLAELETGNPDGYENLVYIYVGTFIGGGIALGGRLFAGGGQAGAIGSMLAGAAQQLIDTASLHQLEAQITAAGLSPQVLYDAAALNAATQAVLDDWLAQAAVTIATACVNAHALLHPQAIVIDTSLSEPLRAQLVTAVQTATQQLDTRGLAQIIIAQGTAGVAARAKGSGIAPFQAHFAVDAPANRR
;
A
#
# COMPACT_ATOMS: atom_id res chain seq x y z
N LEU A 1 -1.89 -14.36 -13.32
CA LEU A 1 -1.01 -15.48 -13.65
C LEU A 1 0.35 -15.00 -14.17
N VAL A 2 0.43 -14.31 -15.32
CA VAL A 2 1.73 -13.88 -15.90
C VAL A 2 2.48 -12.96 -14.94
N ARG A 3 1.81 -12.02 -14.27
CA ARG A 3 2.44 -11.10 -13.30
C ARG A 3 3.17 -11.87 -12.19
N ASN A 4 2.50 -12.84 -11.59
CA ASN A 4 3.05 -13.57 -10.44
C ASN A 4 4.17 -14.56 -10.84
N ALA A 5 4.09 -15.12 -12.05
CA ALA A 5 5.06 -16.08 -12.55
C ALA A 5 6.23 -15.42 -13.33
N GLY A 6 6.13 -14.12 -13.65
CA GLY A 6 7.08 -13.40 -14.49
C GLY A 6 6.96 -13.74 -15.96
N ALA A 7 6.97 -15.00 -16.33
CA ALA A 7 6.83 -15.46 -17.72
C ALA A 7 6.13 -16.83 -17.76
N LEU A 8 5.19 -17.00 -18.68
CA LEU A 8 4.46 -18.28 -18.88
C LEU A 8 4.29 -18.58 -20.38
N SER A 9 4.41 -19.85 -20.76
CA SER A 9 4.04 -20.29 -22.09
C SER A 9 2.51 -20.36 -22.24
N LYS A 10 2.02 -20.45 -23.50
CA LYS A 10 0.58 -20.72 -23.75
C LYS A 10 0.09 -21.98 -23.06
N ALA A 11 0.90 -23.02 -23.05
CA ALA A 11 0.55 -24.29 -22.40
C ALA A 11 0.44 -24.11 -20.87
N ASP A 12 1.37 -23.38 -20.24
CA ASP A 12 1.34 -23.12 -18.80
C ASP A 12 0.16 -22.22 -18.42
N LEU A 13 -0.12 -21.18 -19.23
CA LEU A 13 -1.28 -20.32 -19.05
C LEU A 13 -2.60 -21.09 -19.15
N THR A 14 -2.72 -21.97 -20.15
CA THR A 14 -3.87 -22.84 -20.32
C THR A 14 -4.06 -23.76 -19.12
N ARG A 15 -3.00 -24.40 -18.65
CA ARG A 15 -3.03 -25.29 -17.49
C ARG A 15 -3.40 -24.54 -16.21
N ALA A 16 -2.77 -23.39 -15.97
CA ALA A 16 -2.99 -22.61 -14.76
C ALA A 16 -4.38 -21.92 -14.72
N SER A 17 -4.97 -21.64 -15.89
CA SER A 17 -6.31 -21.03 -15.98
C SER A 17 -7.46 -22.03 -16.00
N GLY A 18 -7.19 -23.32 -16.20
CA GLY A 18 -8.21 -24.35 -16.38
C GLY A 18 -8.98 -24.23 -17.72
N LEU A 19 -8.47 -23.45 -18.68
CA LEU A 19 -9.08 -23.27 -19.99
C LEU A 19 -8.71 -24.42 -20.94
N SER A 20 -9.49 -24.56 -22.04
CA SER A 20 -9.06 -25.42 -23.15
C SER A 20 -7.86 -24.83 -23.88
N ALA A 21 -7.04 -25.68 -24.53
CA ALA A 21 -5.87 -25.23 -25.30
C ALA A 21 -6.24 -24.21 -26.40
N GLN A 22 -7.40 -24.38 -27.04
CA GLN A 22 -7.92 -23.45 -28.04
C GLN A 22 -8.28 -22.09 -27.42
N SER A 23 -9.06 -22.09 -26.32
CA SER A 23 -9.45 -20.86 -25.62
C SER A 23 -8.24 -20.12 -25.08
N GLY A 24 -7.29 -20.83 -24.45
CA GLY A 24 -6.05 -20.23 -23.96
C GLY A 24 -5.23 -19.59 -25.07
N THR A 25 -5.13 -20.23 -26.23
CA THR A 25 -4.42 -19.66 -27.39
C THR A 25 -5.10 -18.38 -27.89
N VAL A 26 -6.42 -18.38 -28.03
CA VAL A 26 -7.18 -17.20 -28.47
C VAL A 26 -7.01 -16.02 -27.52
N ILE A 27 -7.12 -16.28 -26.20
CA ILE A 27 -6.97 -15.25 -25.17
C ILE A 27 -5.55 -14.68 -25.17
N VAL A 28 -4.51 -15.52 -25.19
CA VAL A 28 -3.13 -15.06 -25.21
C VAL A 28 -2.85 -14.20 -26.45
N ASN A 29 -3.29 -14.65 -27.64
CA ASN A 29 -3.11 -13.86 -28.86
C ASN A 29 -3.80 -12.50 -28.75
N ARG A 30 -5.05 -12.46 -28.26
CA ARG A 30 -5.78 -11.21 -28.04
C ARG A 30 -5.05 -10.26 -27.08
N LEU A 31 -4.48 -10.77 -25.99
CA LEU A 31 -3.70 -9.96 -25.03
C LEU A 31 -2.40 -9.43 -25.66
N VAL A 32 -1.77 -10.19 -26.56
CA VAL A 32 -0.62 -9.74 -27.36
C VAL A 32 -1.04 -8.66 -28.36
N ASP A 33 -2.13 -8.87 -29.11
CA ASP A 33 -2.65 -7.89 -30.06
C ASP A 33 -3.07 -6.58 -29.38
N GLN A 34 -3.60 -6.65 -28.16
CA GLN A 34 -3.89 -5.49 -27.31
C GLN A 34 -2.62 -4.84 -26.73
N GLY A 35 -1.46 -5.48 -26.88
CA GLY A 35 -0.19 -5.02 -26.36
C GLY A 35 -0.06 -5.14 -24.83
N LEU A 36 -0.88 -5.95 -24.17
CA LEU A 36 -0.79 -6.22 -22.71
C LEU A 36 0.24 -7.30 -22.39
N LEU A 37 0.45 -8.24 -23.32
CA LEU A 37 1.50 -9.25 -23.25
C LEU A 37 2.49 -9.04 -24.39
N GLN A 38 3.73 -9.46 -24.17
CA GLN A 38 4.76 -9.54 -25.20
C GLN A 38 5.34 -10.94 -25.24
N ALA A 39 5.62 -11.42 -26.45
CA ALA A 39 6.28 -12.70 -26.68
C ALA A 39 7.79 -12.56 -26.45
N GLY A 40 8.35 -13.43 -25.63
CA GLY A 40 9.78 -13.56 -25.45
C GLY A 40 10.43 -14.43 -26.54
N THR A 41 11.73 -14.65 -26.40
CA THR A 41 12.48 -15.54 -27.30
C THR A 41 12.06 -17.00 -27.06
N ALA A 42 11.81 -17.73 -28.14
CA ALA A 42 11.47 -19.15 -28.05
C ALA A 42 12.60 -19.97 -27.40
N VAL A 43 12.26 -20.72 -26.36
CA VAL A 43 13.19 -21.57 -25.64
C VAL A 43 13.00 -23.01 -26.08
N ARG A 44 14.09 -23.65 -26.55
CA ARG A 44 14.11 -25.10 -26.87
C ARG A 44 14.34 -25.89 -25.58
N GLY A 45 13.37 -26.69 -25.20
CA GLY A 45 13.55 -27.70 -24.15
C GLY A 45 14.38 -28.90 -24.62
N ARG A 46 14.77 -29.79 -23.69
CA ARG A 46 15.52 -31.00 -24.01
C ARG A 46 14.74 -31.96 -24.92
N VAL A 47 13.41 -31.96 -24.87
CA VAL A 47 12.50 -32.73 -25.69
C VAL A 47 11.25 -31.93 -25.95
N GLY A 48 10.77 -31.84 -27.21
CA GLY A 48 9.50 -31.19 -27.56
C GLY A 48 9.67 -29.97 -28.48
N GLN A 49 8.51 -29.37 -28.87
CA GLN A 49 8.49 -28.13 -29.66
C GLN A 49 9.03 -26.95 -28.84
N PRO A 50 9.70 -25.97 -29.51
CA PRO A 50 10.09 -24.73 -28.86
C PRO A 50 8.90 -24.04 -28.19
N SER A 51 9.07 -23.61 -26.96
CA SER A 51 8.04 -22.89 -26.20
C SER A 51 8.35 -21.39 -26.15
N THR A 52 7.39 -20.58 -26.53
CA THR A 52 7.53 -19.11 -26.43
C THR A 52 6.97 -18.65 -25.09
N PRO A 53 7.77 -18.06 -24.20
CA PRO A 53 7.27 -17.46 -22.97
C PRO A 53 6.61 -16.11 -23.29
N PHE A 54 5.54 -15.78 -22.56
CA PHE A 54 4.88 -14.48 -22.61
C PHE A 54 5.08 -13.77 -21.27
N THR A 55 5.46 -12.50 -21.34
CA THR A 55 5.62 -11.61 -20.18
C THR A 55 4.62 -10.47 -20.28
N LEU A 56 4.39 -9.76 -19.17
CA LEU A 56 3.69 -8.48 -19.24
C LEU A 56 4.48 -7.50 -20.12
N ASN A 57 3.77 -6.72 -20.93
CA ASN A 57 4.34 -5.56 -21.56
C ASN A 57 4.32 -4.39 -20.58
N PRO A 58 5.48 -3.86 -20.11
CA PRO A 58 5.50 -2.76 -19.14
C PRO A 58 4.74 -1.51 -19.59
N ASP A 59 4.73 -1.25 -20.92
CA ASP A 59 4.01 -0.13 -21.54
C ASP A 59 2.60 -0.53 -22.00
N GLY A 60 2.11 -1.70 -21.61
CA GLY A 60 0.79 -2.22 -21.99
C GLY A 60 -0.38 -1.44 -21.42
N ALA A 61 -0.20 -0.84 -20.26
CA ALA A 61 -1.12 0.07 -19.61
C ALA A 61 -0.35 1.00 -18.69
N THR A 62 -0.91 2.17 -18.38
CA THR A 62 -0.31 3.17 -17.49
C THR A 62 -1.38 3.69 -16.54
N SER A 63 -0.98 4.08 -15.34
CA SER A 63 -1.85 4.74 -14.38
C SER A 63 -1.15 5.90 -13.69
N ILE A 64 -1.93 6.77 -13.05
CA ILE A 64 -1.44 7.80 -12.16
C ILE A 64 -1.84 7.43 -10.74
N GLY A 65 -0.86 7.42 -9.82
CA GLY A 65 -1.10 7.31 -8.39
C GLY A 65 -0.94 8.66 -7.72
N VAL A 66 -1.92 9.06 -6.91
CA VAL A 66 -1.91 10.29 -6.11
C VAL A 66 -2.04 9.90 -4.65
N LYS A 67 -1.03 10.16 -3.85
CA LYS A 67 -1.09 9.99 -2.39
C LYS A 67 -1.05 11.37 -1.74
N VAL A 68 -2.12 11.72 -1.06
CA VAL A 68 -2.18 12.89 -0.19
C VAL A 68 -2.00 12.42 1.25
N GLY A 69 -0.93 12.85 1.87
CA GLY A 69 -0.68 12.56 3.28
C GLY A 69 -0.77 13.82 4.13
N ARG A 70 -0.49 13.69 5.41
CA ARG A 70 -0.57 14.82 6.35
C ARG A 70 0.53 15.85 6.17
N ARG A 71 1.69 15.46 5.62
CA ARG A 71 2.87 16.33 5.43
C ARG A 71 3.47 16.25 4.01
N SER A 72 2.87 15.48 3.12
CA SER A 72 3.37 15.36 1.74
C SER A 72 2.30 14.90 0.77
N LEU A 73 2.35 15.46 -0.44
CA LEU A 73 1.75 14.95 -1.65
C LEU A 73 2.79 14.15 -2.42
N GLU A 74 2.42 12.97 -2.91
CA GLU A 74 3.21 12.21 -3.87
C GLU A 74 2.34 11.85 -5.06
N VAL A 75 2.86 12.10 -6.26
CA VAL A 75 2.22 11.68 -7.51
C VAL A 75 3.20 10.81 -8.27
N VAL A 76 2.73 9.66 -8.72
CA VAL A 76 3.53 8.69 -9.49
C VAL A 76 2.84 8.37 -10.81
N GLY A 77 3.63 8.26 -11.88
CA GLY A 77 3.25 7.56 -13.09
C GLY A 77 3.68 6.10 -12.95
N MET A 78 2.81 5.15 -13.25
CA MET A 78 3.07 3.74 -13.05
C MET A 78 2.85 2.93 -14.30
N GLY A 79 3.82 2.05 -14.65
CA GLY A 79 3.73 1.09 -15.73
C GLY A 79 2.90 -0.13 -15.36
N PHE A 80 2.53 -0.91 -16.36
CA PHE A 80 1.70 -2.11 -16.18
C PHE A 80 2.41 -3.21 -15.36
N ASP A 81 3.72 -3.18 -15.27
CA ASP A 81 4.56 -4.05 -14.42
C ASP A 81 4.73 -3.55 -12.99
N TYR A 82 4.00 -2.50 -12.60
CA TYR A 82 4.04 -1.84 -11.29
C TYR A 82 5.36 -1.10 -11.00
N ARG A 83 6.19 -0.83 -12.02
CA ARG A 83 7.31 0.10 -11.86
C ARG A 83 6.83 1.53 -11.81
N ILE A 84 7.41 2.31 -10.91
CA ILE A 84 7.26 3.76 -10.92
C ILE A 84 8.07 4.30 -12.10
N LEU A 85 7.39 4.91 -13.06
CA LEU A 85 7.98 5.53 -14.24
C LEU A 85 8.44 6.96 -13.93
N GLU A 86 7.59 7.70 -13.22
CA GLU A 86 7.80 9.07 -12.79
C GLU A 86 7.34 9.24 -11.35
N ARG A 87 8.00 10.14 -10.61
CA ARG A 87 7.60 10.48 -9.23
C ARG A 87 7.88 11.94 -8.95
N VAL A 88 6.87 12.63 -8.41
CA VAL A 88 6.99 14.00 -7.93
C VAL A 88 6.44 14.06 -6.51
N THR A 89 7.19 14.72 -5.62
CA THR A 89 6.83 14.86 -4.20
C THR A 89 6.84 16.34 -3.82
N HIS A 90 5.79 16.78 -3.13
CA HIS A 90 5.71 18.09 -2.48
C HIS A 90 5.56 17.90 -0.98
N ARG A 91 6.28 18.70 -0.20
CA ARG A 91 6.18 18.73 1.25
C ARG A 91 5.43 19.99 1.70
N TYR A 92 4.63 19.86 2.74
CA TYR A 92 3.89 20.94 3.38
C TYR A 92 3.82 20.71 4.89
N ALA A 93 3.52 21.75 5.66
CA ALA A 93 3.35 21.63 7.10
C ALA A 93 2.06 20.88 7.46
N TYR A 94 0.98 21.19 6.76
CA TYR A 94 -0.33 20.55 6.87
C TYR A 94 -1.06 20.63 5.51
N PRO A 95 -2.01 19.72 5.23
CA PRO A 95 -2.66 19.62 3.93
C PRO A 95 -3.86 20.60 3.83
N GLN A 96 -3.61 21.91 3.68
CA GLN A 96 -4.69 22.88 3.43
C GLN A 96 -5.25 22.69 2.02
N LEU A 97 -6.50 22.27 1.92
CA LEU A 97 -7.08 21.82 0.66
C LEU A 97 -7.18 22.92 -0.39
N THR A 98 -7.48 24.16 0.02
CA THR A 98 -7.56 25.32 -0.88
C THR A 98 -6.27 25.48 -1.71
N ASP A 99 -5.13 25.41 -1.07
CA ASP A 99 -3.83 25.53 -1.75
C ASP A 99 -3.46 24.23 -2.46
N LEU A 100 -3.78 23.08 -1.83
CA LEU A 100 -3.35 21.78 -2.28
C LEU A 100 -4.04 21.32 -3.58
N ARG A 101 -5.28 21.75 -3.86
CA ARG A 101 -5.97 21.46 -5.13
C ARG A 101 -5.16 21.87 -6.35
N GLY A 102 -4.62 23.09 -6.33
CA GLY A 102 -3.76 23.59 -7.41
C GLY A 102 -2.49 22.78 -7.55
N VAL A 103 -1.86 22.43 -6.42
CA VAL A 103 -0.62 21.62 -6.38
C VAL A 103 -0.88 20.21 -6.88
N ILE A 104 -1.97 19.56 -6.47
CA ILE A 104 -2.34 18.23 -6.95
C ILE A 104 -2.51 18.24 -8.46
N ASN A 105 -3.34 19.15 -8.99
CA ASN A 105 -3.61 19.26 -10.42
C ASN A 105 -2.34 19.52 -11.23
N GLY A 106 -1.52 20.46 -10.80
CA GLY A 106 -0.24 20.79 -11.45
C GLY A 106 0.75 19.63 -11.41
N THR A 107 0.79 18.89 -10.30
CA THR A 107 1.70 17.75 -10.15
C THR A 107 1.27 16.58 -11.03
N ILE A 108 -0.03 16.28 -11.13
CA ILE A 108 -0.55 15.27 -12.05
C ILE A 108 -0.17 15.65 -13.49
N THR A 109 -0.41 16.92 -13.89
CA THR A 109 -0.04 17.41 -15.23
C THR A 109 1.46 17.24 -15.47
N THR A 110 2.32 17.60 -14.51
CA THR A 110 3.77 17.43 -14.62
C THR A 110 4.16 15.97 -14.85
N VAL A 111 3.55 15.05 -14.12
CA VAL A 111 3.82 13.60 -14.30
C VAL A 111 3.34 13.15 -15.67
N LEU A 112 2.12 13.56 -16.10
CA LEU A 112 1.59 13.23 -17.43
C LEU A 112 2.51 13.73 -18.57
N ASP A 113 3.06 14.94 -18.46
CA ASP A 113 3.94 15.54 -19.44
C ASP A 113 5.29 14.81 -19.59
N ARG A 114 5.74 14.15 -18.52
CA ARG A 114 6.98 13.35 -18.53
C ARG A 114 6.77 11.94 -19.08
N LEU A 115 5.53 11.44 -19.12
CA LEU A 115 5.22 10.15 -19.73
C LEU A 115 5.37 10.21 -21.24
N SER A 116 5.80 9.13 -21.86
CA SER A 116 5.85 8.99 -23.34
C SER A 116 4.43 9.07 -23.94
N THR A 117 4.34 9.36 -25.22
CA THR A 117 3.06 9.37 -25.94
C THR A 117 2.34 8.03 -25.84
N THR A 118 3.07 6.91 -25.97
CA THR A 118 2.50 5.56 -25.81
C THR A 118 1.92 5.36 -24.40
N GLN A 119 2.62 5.76 -23.35
CA GLN A 119 2.17 5.63 -21.98
C GLN A 119 0.91 6.49 -21.72
N ARG A 120 0.89 7.73 -22.22
CA ARG A 120 -0.28 8.62 -22.09
C ARG A 120 -1.53 8.08 -22.78
N THR A 121 -1.41 7.49 -23.97
CA THR A 121 -2.55 6.92 -24.69
C THR A 121 -3.09 5.64 -24.05
N ARG A 122 -2.36 5.05 -23.12
CA ARG A 122 -2.71 3.80 -22.41
C ARG A 122 -3.05 4.02 -20.92
N LEU A 123 -3.41 5.25 -20.56
CA LEU A 123 -3.84 5.56 -19.20
C LEU A 123 -5.17 4.85 -18.88
N THR A 124 -5.18 4.10 -17.78
CA THR A 124 -6.35 3.36 -17.28
C THR A 124 -7.12 4.14 -16.23
N GLY A 125 -6.49 5.08 -15.53
CA GLY A 125 -7.12 5.89 -14.51
C GLY A 125 -6.16 6.53 -13.54
N ILE A 126 -6.75 7.19 -12.55
CA ILE A 126 -6.06 7.80 -11.40
C ILE A 126 -6.45 7.04 -10.15
N GLY A 127 -5.47 6.61 -9.36
CA GLY A 127 -5.69 6.13 -8.01
C GLY A 127 -5.43 7.24 -7.00
N LEU A 128 -6.35 7.44 -6.07
CA LEU A 128 -6.29 8.47 -5.05
C LEU A 128 -6.22 7.83 -3.67
N ALA A 129 -5.11 7.98 -2.97
CA ALA A 129 -4.92 7.52 -1.61
C ALA A 129 -4.96 8.70 -0.63
N LEU A 130 -5.92 8.66 0.29
CA LEU A 130 -6.16 9.70 1.29
C LEU A 130 -6.28 9.05 2.68
N PRO A 131 -5.78 9.70 3.75
CA PRO A 131 -6.17 9.34 5.11
C PRO A 131 -7.66 9.61 5.31
N ASP A 132 -8.33 8.77 6.09
CA ASP A 132 -9.70 9.03 6.48
C ASP A 132 -9.80 10.24 7.41
N GLN A 133 -10.91 10.98 7.30
CA GLN A 133 -11.29 12.04 8.23
C GLN A 133 -10.19 13.07 8.48
N LEU A 134 -9.51 13.55 7.42
CA LEU A 134 -8.42 14.53 7.54
C LEU A 134 -8.78 15.77 8.35
N ALA A 135 -10.04 16.21 8.31
CA ALA A 135 -10.52 17.37 9.07
C ALA A 135 -10.39 17.18 10.60
N ASP A 136 -10.55 15.98 11.09
CA ASP A 136 -10.59 15.69 12.55
C ASP A 136 -9.20 15.73 13.20
N TRP A 137 -8.13 15.80 12.38
CA TRP A 137 -6.75 15.73 12.86
C TRP A 137 -6.05 17.09 12.92
N GLU A 138 -6.78 18.20 12.72
CA GLU A 138 -6.25 19.55 12.66
C GLU A 138 -5.36 19.89 13.86
N ASP A 139 -5.88 19.73 15.07
CA ASP A 139 -5.14 20.03 16.30
C ASP A 139 -3.92 19.11 16.47
N THR A 140 -4.06 17.83 16.15
CA THR A 140 -3.01 16.82 16.32
C THR A 140 -1.80 17.07 15.43
N ILE A 141 -1.99 17.57 14.21
CA ILE A 141 -0.89 17.86 13.29
C ILE A 141 -0.36 19.29 13.40
N GLY A 142 -0.92 20.09 14.31
CA GLY A 142 -0.52 21.48 14.54
C GLY A 142 -0.95 22.44 13.43
N ALA A 143 -2.03 22.16 12.73
CA ALA A 143 -2.61 23.06 11.76
C ALA A 143 -3.37 24.21 12.45
N PRO A 144 -3.41 25.41 11.86
CA PRO A 144 -4.27 26.49 12.37
C PRO A 144 -5.73 26.07 12.36
N ARG A 145 -6.48 26.52 13.37
CA ARG A 145 -7.90 26.19 13.53
C ARG A 145 -8.70 26.58 12.29
N GLY A 146 -9.46 25.62 11.75
CA GLY A 146 -10.27 25.78 10.54
C GLY A 146 -9.50 25.61 9.22
N ALA A 147 -8.18 25.42 9.26
CA ALA A 147 -7.36 25.29 8.05
C ALA A 147 -7.66 23.98 7.27
N MET A 148 -8.22 22.99 7.95
CA MET A 148 -8.54 21.68 7.35
C MET A 148 -10.05 21.41 7.22
N ALA A 149 -10.90 22.40 7.55
CA ALA A 149 -12.35 22.23 7.52
C ALA A 149 -12.91 21.79 6.14
N ASP A 150 -12.30 22.27 5.05
CA ASP A 150 -12.72 21.94 3.68
C ASP A 150 -12.67 20.44 3.35
N TRP A 151 -11.83 19.66 4.06
CA TRP A 151 -11.78 18.21 3.88
C TRP A 151 -13.06 17.49 4.28
N GLY A 152 -13.86 18.06 5.16
CA GLY A 152 -15.14 17.48 5.60
C GLY A 152 -16.21 17.45 4.49
N THR A 153 -16.08 18.30 3.47
CA THR A 153 -17.09 18.44 2.39
C THR A 153 -16.51 18.19 0.99
N ALA A 154 -15.20 18.04 0.86
CA ALA A 154 -14.54 17.88 -0.43
C ALA A 154 -14.77 16.49 -1.04
N ASP A 155 -15.12 16.46 -2.32
CA ASP A 155 -15.09 15.24 -3.14
C ASP A 155 -13.98 15.33 -4.18
N LEU A 156 -12.73 15.18 -3.70
CA LEU A 156 -11.55 15.23 -4.56
C LEU A 156 -11.57 14.15 -5.65
N ARG A 157 -12.22 13.01 -5.41
CA ARG A 157 -12.42 11.96 -6.41
C ARG A 157 -13.17 12.51 -7.61
N THR A 158 -14.35 13.09 -7.39
CA THR A 158 -15.20 13.66 -8.46
C THR A 158 -14.49 14.85 -9.12
N GLU A 159 -13.80 15.70 -8.37
CA GLU A 159 -13.04 16.84 -8.90
C GLU A 159 -11.96 16.37 -9.89
N LEU A 160 -11.15 15.37 -9.51
CA LEU A 160 -10.09 14.81 -10.37
C LEU A 160 -10.67 14.10 -11.60
N GLN A 161 -11.77 13.35 -11.43
CA GLN A 161 -12.43 12.68 -12.54
C GLN A 161 -12.95 13.69 -13.59
N ALA A 162 -13.56 14.78 -13.14
CA ALA A 162 -14.01 15.84 -14.01
C ALA A 162 -12.86 16.58 -14.71
N ARG A 163 -11.77 16.83 -13.98
CA ARG A 163 -10.62 17.59 -14.47
C ARG A 163 -9.80 16.86 -15.52
N PHE A 164 -9.58 15.56 -15.34
CA PHE A 164 -8.68 14.76 -16.18
C PHE A 164 -9.42 13.83 -17.13
N ALA A 165 -10.74 13.71 -17.03
CA ALA A 165 -11.58 12.81 -17.83
C ALA A 165 -11.11 11.33 -17.75
N LEU A 166 -10.57 10.93 -16.59
CA LEU A 166 -10.10 9.58 -16.29
C LEU A 166 -10.89 9.00 -15.11
N PRO A 167 -11.15 7.68 -15.08
CA PRO A 167 -11.72 7.04 -13.90
C PRO A 167 -10.82 7.26 -12.67
N VAL A 168 -11.43 7.54 -11.52
CA VAL A 168 -10.69 7.72 -10.26
C VAL A 168 -11.09 6.65 -9.26
N THR A 169 -10.09 5.87 -8.79
CA THR A 169 -10.25 4.86 -7.74
C THR A 169 -9.69 5.42 -6.43
N ALA A 170 -10.56 5.66 -5.46
CA ALA A 170 -10.15 6.17 -4.14
C ALA A 170 -9.96 5.04 -3.13
N LEU A 171 -8.92 5.16 -2.30
CA LEU A 171 -8.56 4.24 -1.22
C LEU A 171 -8.12 5.04 0.02
N ASN A 172 -8.26 4.43 1.19
CA ASN A 172 -7.48 4.88 2.35
C ASN A 172 -5.98 4.71 2.09
N ASP A 173 -5.12 5.59 2.60
CA ASP A 173 -3.67 5.58 2.32
C ASP A 173 -2.95 4.35 2.89
N ALA A 174 -3.40 3.83 4.05
CA ALA A 174 -2.86 2.59 4.61
C ALA A 174 -3.37 1.35 3.84
N ALA A 175 -4.61 1.37 3.36
CA ALA A 175 -5.14 0.34 2.46
C ALA A 175 -4.38 0.33 1.12
N ALA A 176 -4.00 1.49 0.59
CA ALA A 176 -3.12 1.57 -0.57
C ALA A 176 -1.75 0.95 -0.30
N ALA A 177 -1.16 1.18 0.89
CA ALA A 177 0.08 0.53 1.27
C ALA A 177 -0.07 -1.01 1.36
N CYS A 178 -1.17 -1.49 1.93
CA CYS A 178 -1.51 -2.91 1.93
C CYS A 178 -1.59 -3.50 0.51
N LEU A 179 -2.20 -2.77 -0.43
CA LEU A 179 -2.26 -3.18 -1.83
C LEU A 179 -0.87 -3.26 -2.47
N ALA A 180 -0.01 -2.29 -2.18
CA ALA A 180 1.37 -2.33 -2.67
C ALA A 180 2.16 -3.51 -2.09
N GLU A 181 1.99 -3.81 -0.81
CA GLU A 181 2.62 -4.98 -0.16
C GLU A 181 2.13 -6.26 -0.80
N LEU A 182 0.82 -6.43 -0.98
CA LEU A 182 0.22 -7.60 -1.60
C LEU A 182 0.77 -7.86 -3.02
N GLU A 183 0.93 -6.82 -3.81
CA GLU A 183 1.24 -6.91 -5.24
C GLU A 183 2.74 -6.82 -5.58
N THR A 184 3.56 -6.18 -4.73
CA THR A 184 4.97 -5.90 -5.03
C THR A 184 5.94 -6.21 -3.91
N GLY A 185 5.44 -6.45 -2.71
CA GLY A 185 6.15 -6.98 -1.56
C GLY A 185 5.79 -8.45 -1.36
N ASN A 186 5.58 -8.85 -0.10
CA ASN A 186 4.99 -10.15 0.25
C ASN A 186 5.78 -11.34 -0.32
N PRO A 187 7.06 -11.48 0.03
CA PRO A 187 7.95 -12.49 -0.57
C PRO A 187 7.47 -13.93 -0.34
N ASP A 188 6.70 -14.16 0.73
CA ASP A 188 6.16 -15.48 1.07
C ASP A 188 4.83 -15.80 0.36
N GLY A 189 4.28 -14.84 -0.41
CA GLY A 189 3.08 -15.04 -1.22
C GLY A 189 1.78 -15.23 -0.43
N TYR A 190 1.64 -14.55 0.72
CA TYR A 190 0.41 -14.62 1.52
C TYR A 190 -0.78 -14.02 0.76
N GLU A 191 -1.84 -14.80 0.62
CA GLU A 191 -3.11 -14.35 0.01
C GLU A 191 -4.08 -13.75 1.04
N ASN A 192 -3.95 -14.18 2.31
CA ASN A 192 -4.75 -13.68 3.43
C ASN A 192 -3.81 -13.03 4.43
N LEU A 193 -3.82 -11.71 4.50
CA LEU A 193 -2.98 -10.95 5.42
C LEU A 193 -3.73 -9.77 6.05
N VAL A 194 -3.30 -9.40 7.25
CA VAL A 194 -3.61 -8.13 7.87
C VAL A 194 -2.37 -7.26 7.80
N TYR A 195 -2.50 -6.06 7.27
CA TYR A 195 -1.40 -5.11 7.14
C TYR A 195 -1.59 -3.99 8.15
N ILE A 196 -0.57 -3.72 8.95
CA ILE A 196 -0.53 -2.65 9.95
C ILE A 196 0.55 -1.66 9.54
N TYR A 197 0.15 -0.42 9.27
CA TYR A 197 1.08 0.66 8.95
C TYR A 197 1.22 1.61 10.12
N VAL A 198 2.40 1.63 10.73
CA VAL A 198 2.75 2.53 11.82
C VAL A 198 3.41 3.78 11.22
N GLY A 199 2.61 4.81 11.01
CA GLY A 199 3.03 6.12 10.50
C GLY A 199 2.80 7.21 11.54
N THR A 200 2.68 8.46 11.10
CA THR A 200 2.24 9.57 11.97
C THR A 200 1.01 9.15 12.76
N PHE A 201 0.08 8.45 12.10
CA PHE A 201 -0.99 7.68 12.73
C PHE A 201 -0.92 6.22 12.29
N ILE A 202 -1.66 5.37 12.98
CA ILE A 202 -1.75 3.95 12.63
C ILE A 202 -2.94 3.75 11.70
N GLY A 203 -2.73 3.03 10.64
CA GLY A 203 -3.76 2.55 9.75
C GLY A 203 -3.45 1.12 9.32
N GLY A 204 -4.24 0.58 8.43
CA GLY A 204 -4.01 -0.76 7.94
C GLY A 204 -4.84 -1.11 6.72
N GLY A 205 -4.79 -2.38 6.37
CA GLY A 205 -5.58 -2.98 5.32
C GLY A 205 -5.72 -4.47 5.58
N ILE A 206 -6.70 -5.05 4.96
CA ILE A 206 -6.98 -6.49 5.02
C ILE A 206 -6.96 -7.03 3.60
N ALA A 207 -6.22 -8.09 3.35
CA ALA A 207 -6.30 -8.82 2.09
C ALA A 207 -6.87 -10.22 2.35
N LEU A 208 -7.83 -10.64 1.53
CA LEU A 208 -8.47 -11.94 1.57
C LEU A 208 -8.49 -12.54 0.16
N GLY A 209 -7.97 -13.76 0.01
CA GLY A 209 -7.90 -14.42 -1.29
C GLY A 209 -7.07 -13.64 -2.32
N GLY A 210 -5.98 -13.01 -1.90
CA GLY A 210 -5.12 -12.22 -2.77
C GLY A 210 -5.72 -10.89 -3.22
N ARG A 211 -6.73 -10.37 -2.52
CA ARG A 211 -7.42 -9.11 -2.86
C ARG A 211 -7.62 -8.24 -1.62
N LEU A 212 -7.50 -6.93 -1.83
CA LEU A 212 -7.84 -5.97 -0.78
C LEU A 212 -9.31 -6.09 -0.41
N PHE A 213 -9.60 -6.26 0.88
CA PHE A 213 -10.94 -6.35 1.43
C PHE A 213 -11.38 -4.98 1.95
N ALA A 214 -12.38 -4.39 1.34
CA ALA A 214 -12.89 -3.07 1.71
C ALA A 214 -13.99 -3.10 2.78
N GLY A 215 -14.63 -4.26 3.00
CA GLY A 215 -15.81 -4.37 3.87
C GLY A 215 -16.88 -3.37 3.49
N GLY A 216 -17.40 -2.64 4.46
CA GLY A 216 -18.31 -1.50 4.25
C GLY A 216 -17.58 -0.19 3.90
N GLY A 217 -16.32 -0.24 3.49
CA GLY A 217 -15.52 0.94 3.10
C GLY A 217 -14.39 1.30 4.07
N GLN A 218 -14.41 0.81 5.32
CA GLN A 218 -13.42 1.11 6.35
C GLN A 218 -12.75 -0.15 6.93
N ALA A 219 -12.73 -1.27 6.20
CA ALA A 219 -12.01 -2.45 6.65
C ALA A 219 -10.51 -2.13 6.77
N GLY A 220 -9.90 -2.54 7.87
CA GLY A 220 -8.50 -2.23 8.14
C GLY A 220 -8.27 -0.91 8.91
N ALA A 221 -9.30 -0.31 9.51
CA ALA A 221 -9.16 0.83 10.43
C ALA A 221 -8.46 0.41 11.75
N ILE A 222 -7.27 -0.18 11.63
CA ILE A 222 -6.51 -0.80 12.72
C ILE A 222 -6.19 0.22 13.83
N GLY A 223 -5.90 1.46 13.47
CA GLY A 223 -5.60 2.51 14.44
C GLY A 223 -6.73 2.81 15.43
N SER A 224 -7.98 2.50 15.05
CA SER A 224 -9.15 2.65 15.89
C SER A 224 -9.46 1.44 16.77
N MET A 225 -8.67 0.36 16.71
CA MET A 225 -8.79 -0.75 17.65
C MET A 225 -8.48 -0.27 19.06
N LEU A 226 -9.23 -0.78 20.05
CA LEU A 226 -9.00 -0.44 21.45
C LEU A 226 -7.68 -1.05 21.96
N ALA A 227 -6.87 -0.22 22.59
CA ALA A 227 -5.62 -0.58 23.26
C ALA A 227 -5.75 -0.48 24.78
N GLY A 228 -6.90 -0.91 25.31
CA GLY A 228 -7.31 -0.81 26.71
C GLY A 228 -8.75 -0.34 26.81
N ALA A 229 -9.16 0.14 27.98
CA ALA A 229 -10.59 0.45 28.24
C ALA A 229 -11.12 1.70 27.51
N ALA A 230 -10.26 2.66 27.19
CA ALA A 230 -10.66 3.97 26.66
C ALA A 230 -9.71 4.59 25.63
N GLN A 231 -8.62 3.94 25.30
CA GLN A 231 -7.63 4.44 24.35
C GLN A 231 -7.66 3.60 23.07
N GLN A 232 -7.45 4.25 21.94
CA GLN A 232 -7.24 3.57 20.66
C GLN A 232 -5.77 3.22 20.48
N LEU A 233 -5.48 2.28 19.58
CA LEU A 233 -4.10 1.92 19.23
C LEU A 233 -3.30 3.13 18.72
N ILE A 234 -3.94 4.04 18.02
CA ILE A 234 -3.33 5.28 17.52
C ILE A 234 -2.79 6.17 18.64
N ASP A 235 -3.43 6.17 19.81
CA ASP A 235 -3.05 7.00 20.96
C ASP A 235 -1.81 6.46 21.69
N THR A 236 -1.48 5.19 21.50
CA THR A 236 -0.40 4.51 22.25
C THR A 236 0.80 4.16 21.40
N ALA A 237 0.62 3.89 20.11
CA ALA A 237 1.65 3.29 19.26
C ALA A 237 1.92 4.05 17.95
N SER A 238 1.33 5.23 17.74
CA SER A 238 1.59 6.03 16.54
C SER A 238 2.95 6.74 16.59
N LEU A 239 3.54 7.02 15.42
CA LEU A 239 4.78 7.80 15.37
C LEU A 239 4.58 9.24 15.81
N HIS A 240 3.35 9.77 15.78
CA HIS A 240 3.04 11.08 16.35
C HIS A 240 3.41 11.12 17.84
N GLN A 241 3.11 10.06 18.59
CA GLN A 241 3.49 9.95 20.01
C GLN A 241 5.00 9.90 20.19
N LEU A 242 5.70 9.10 19.37
CA LEU A 242 7.16 9.01 19.40
C LEU A 242 7.82 10.34 19.03
N GLU A 243 7.34 11.02 17.97
CA GLU A 243 7.85 12.34 17.57
C GLU A 243 7.66 13.39 18.68
N ALA A 244 6.54 13.35 19.41
CA ALA A 244 6.29 14.23 20.53
C ALA A 244 7.26 13.96 21.69
N GLN A 245 7.54 12.69 22.01
CA GLN A 245 8.51 12.31 23.06
C GLN A 245 9.94 12.72 22.68
N ILE A 246 10.36 12.50 21.43
CA ILE A 246 11.66 12.94 20.89
C ILE A 246 11.79 14.47 21.02
N THR A 247 10.73 15.20 20.64
CA THR A 247 10.73 16.67 20.75
C THR A 247 10.80 17.13 22.21
N ALA A 248 10.06 16.49 23.11
CA ALA A 248 10.09 16.81 24.54
C ALA A 248 11.48 16.54 25.17
N ALA A 249 12.24 15.59 24.64
CA ALA A 249 13.63 15.33 25.02
C ALA A 249 14.64 16.33 24.39
N GLY A 250 14.17 17.36 23.67
CA GLY A 250 15.02 18.35 23.01
C GLY A 250 15.72 17.86 21.74
N LEU A 251 15.26 16.74 21.17
CA LEU A 251 15.83 16.12 19.99
C LEU A 251 14.97 16.41 18.73
N SER A 252 15.57 16.27 17.55
CA SER A 252 14.84 16.44 16.30
C SER A 252 14.17 15.14 15.86
N PRO A 253 12.85 15.10 15.56
CA PRO A 253 12.16 13.91 15.06
C PRO A 253 12.71 13.39 13.73
N GLN A 254 13.48 14.19 12.98
CA GLN A 254 14.08 13.76 11.71
C GLN A 254 15.03 12.57 11.86
N VAL A 255 15.63 12.39 13.05
CA VAL A 255 16.50 11.24 13.35
C VAL A 255 15.80 9.88 13.19
N LEU A 256 14.47 9.84 13.31
CA LEU A 256 13.67 8.61 13.15
C LEU A 256 13.62 8.12 11.69
N TYR A 257 13.87 9.00 10.75
CA TYR A 257 13.79 8.74 9.30
C TYR A 257 15.17 8.60 8.64
N ASP A 258 16.25 8.83 9.40
CA ASP A 258 17.63 8.71 8.95
C ASP A 258 18.43 7.84 9.93
N ALA A 259 18.73 6.62 9.51
CA ALA A 259 19.46 5.67 10.35
C ALA A 259 20.86 6.16 10.78
N ALA A 260 21.49 7.02 9.95
CA ALA A 260 22.81 7.56 10.26
C ALA A 260 22.79 8.65 11.36
N ALA A 261 21.61 9.22 11.64
CA ALA A 261 21.43 10.27 12.64
C ALA A 261 21.10 9.74 14.04
N LEU A 262 20.89 8.43 14.20
CA LEU A 262 20.57 7.79 15.48
C LEU A 262 21.75 7.93 16.48
N ASN A 263 21.40 8.28 17.71
CA ASN A 263 22.34 8.37 18.82
C ASN A 263 21.75 7.76 20.09
N ALA A 264 22.57 7.61 21.15
CA ALA A 264 22.14 6.97 22.38
C ALA A 264 20.94 7.65 23.08
N ALA A 265 20.84 8.97 23.02
CA ALA A 265 19.71 9.69 23.62
C ALA A 265 18.40 9.42 22.85
N THR A 266 18.45 9.40 21.50
CA THR A 266 17.31 9.03 20.66
C THR A 266 16.91 7.58 20.88
N GLN A 267 17.89 6.67 21.00
CA GLN A 267 17.64 5.25 21.25
C GLN A 267 16.91 5.02 22.57
N ALA A 268 17.28 5.74 23.65
CA ALA A 268 16.59 5.62 24.94
C ALA A 268 15.09 5.98 24.84
N VAL A 269 14.77 7.10 24.17
CA VAL A 269 13.36 7.49 23.96
C VAL A 269 12.62 6.46 23.09
N LEU A 270 13.29 5.93 22.07
CA LEU A 270 12.73 4.89 21.21
C LEU A 270 12.44 3.61 21.98
N ASP A 271 13.36 3.16 22.86
CA ASP A 271 13.20 1.95 23.66
C ASP A 271 11.99 2.05 24.60
N ASP A 272 11.80 3.21 25.24
CA ASP A 272 10.64 3.49 26.12
C ASP A 272 9.33 3.45 25.31
N TRP A 273 9.29 4.05 24.12
CA TRP A 273 8.12 4.00 23.24
C TRP A 273 7.87 2.58 22.75
N LEU A 274 8.90 1.86 22.30
CA LEU A 274 8.78 0.47 21.82
C LEU A 274 8.21 -0.45 22.90
N ALA A 275 8.60 -0.27 24.16
CA ALA A 275 8.10 -1.08 25.26
C ALA A 275 6.56 -1.01 25.40
N GLN A 276 5.97 0.16 25.15
CA GLN A 276 4.52 0.36 25.21
C GLN A 276 3.83 0.01 23.88
N ALA A 277 4.35 0.52 22.77
CA ALA A 277 3.78 0.34 21.44
C ALA A 277 3.75 -1.13 21.02
N ALA A 278 4.80 -1.89 21.32
CA ALA A 278 4.87 -3.29 20.96
C ALA A 278 3.77 -4.14 21.62
N VAL A 279 3.47 -3.89 22.91
CA VAL A 279 2.41 -4.62 23.63
C VAL A 279 1.03 -4.33 23.05
N THR A 280 0.76 -3.06 22.74
CA THR A 280 -0.56 -2.67 22.20
C THR A 280 -0.74 -3.14 20.76
N ILE A 281 0.31 -3.08 19.93
CA ILE A 281 0.28 -3.64 18.57
C ILE A 281 0.16 -5.17 18.63
N ALA A 282 0.88 -5.85 19.50
CA ALA A 282 0.79 -7.30 19.68
C ALA A 282 -0.63 -7.72 20.08
N THR A 283 -1.28 -6.98 20.98
CA THR A 283 -2.69 -7.21 21.36
C THR A 283 -3.61 -7.08 20.15
N ALA A 284 -3.43 -6.04 19.33
CA ALA A 284 -4.17 -5.87 18.10
C ALA A 284 -3.93 -7.03 17.12
N CYS A 285 -2.69 -7.51 17.01
CA CYS A 285 -2.36 -8.67 16.18
C CYS A 285 -3.08 -9.95 16.64
N VAL A 286 -3.09 -10.23 17.96
CA VAL A 286 -3.79 -11.40 18.52
C VAL A 286 -5.28 -11.33 18.23
N ASN A 287 -5.90 -10.16 18.43
CA ASN A 287 -7.32 -9.96 18.18
C ASN A 287 -7.66 -10.09 16.68
N ALA A 288 -6.85 -9.52 15.80
CA ALA A 288 -7.01 -9.66 14.36
C ALA A 288 -6.85 -11.12 13.90
N HIS A 289 -5.88 -11.84 14.49
CA HIS A 289 -5.67 -13.27 14.20
C HIS A 289 -6.85 -14.11 14.67
N ALA A 290 -7.36 -13.87 15.87
CA ALA A 290 -8.52 -14.59 16.40
C ALA A 290 -9.78 -14.39 15.54
N LEU A 291 -9.93 -13.20 14.94
CA LEU A 291 -11.10 -12.87 14.13
C LEU A 291 -11.01 -13.36 12.68
N LEU A 292 -9.84 -13.22 12.05
CA LEU A 292 -9.66 -13.42 10.61
C LEU A 292 -8.80 -14.63 10.26
N HIS A 293 -7.97 -15.13 11.19
CA HIS A 293 -6.99 -16.18 10.99
C HIS A 293 -6.17 -15.96 9.68
N PRO A 294 -5.51 -14.80 9.51
CA PRO A 294 -4.71 -14.54 8.34
C PRO A 294 -3.47 -15.43 8.31
N GLN A 295 -2.89 -15.64 7.13
CA GLN A 295 -1.62 -16.36 6.98
C GLN A 295 -0.46 -15.59 7.64
N ALA A 296 -0.51 -14.25 7.58
CA ALA A 296 0.44 -13.39 8.26
C ALA A 296 -0.19 -12.04 8.65
N ILE A 297 0.40 -11.40 9.66
CA ILE A 297 0.21 -9.99 9.98
C ILE A 297 1.49 -9.26 9.58
N VAL A 298 1.37 -8.36 8.62
CA VAL A 298 2.51 -7.61 8.09
C VAL A 298 2.55 -6.24 8.76
N ILE A 299 3.68 -5.91 9.39
CA ILE A 299 3.91 -4.61 10.02
C ILE A 299 4.88 -3.81 9.18
N ASP A 300 4.46 -2.61 8.79
CA ASP A 300 5.30 -1.65 8.08
C ASP A 300 5.25 -0.27 8.74
N THR A 301 6.20 0.58 8.41
CA THR A 301 6.34 1.90 9.03
C THR A 301 7.12 2.85 8.13
N SER A 302 6.97 4.15 8.36
CA SER A 302 7.82 5.17 7.74
C SER A 302 9.17 5.37 8.41
N LEU A 303 9.46 4.69 9.51
CA LEU A 303 10.78 4.71 10.15
C LEU A 303 11.87 4.18 9.22
N SER A 304 13.13 4.53 9.53
CA SER A 304 14.28 3.96 8.85
C SER A 304 14.34 2.43 9.00
N GLU A 305 15.02 1.76 8.06
CA GLU A 305 15.05 0.29 8.02
C GLU A 305 15.46 -0.38 9.34
N PRO A 306 16.53 0.06 10.06
CA PRO A 306 16.89 -0.55 11.35
C PRO A 306 15.77 -0.40 12.39
N LEU A 307 15.10 0.75 12.45
CA LEU A 307 14.03 1.00 13.41
C LEU A 307 12.75 0.21 13.07
N ARG A 308 12.49 -0.01 11.78
CA ARG A 308 11.43 -0.91 11.33
C ARG A 308 11.66 -2.32 11.84
N ALA A 309 12.89 -2.86 11.68
CA ALA A 309 13.24 -4.18 12.15
C ALA A 309 13.12 -4.28 13.69
N GLN A 310 13.53 -3.25 14.45
CA GLN A 310 13.37 -3.19 15.89
C GLN A 310 11.88 -3.24 16.31
N LEU A 311 11.01 -2.46 15.64
CA LEU A 311 9.57 -2.46 15.91
C LEU A 311 8.98 -3.86 15.69
N VAL A 312 9.27 -4.48 14.55
CA VAL A 312 8.75 -5.82 14.22
C VAL A 312 9.21 -6.85 15.24
N THR A 313 10.50 -6.85 15.59
CA THR A 313 11.08 -7.75 16.61
C THR A 313 10.43 -7.53 17.98
N ALA A 314 10.22 -6.28 18.38
CA ALA A 314 9.56 -5.96 19.65
C ALA A 314 8.11 -6.49 19.69
N VAL A 315 7.36 -6.33 18.60
CA VAL A 315 5.98 -6.84 18.51
C VAL A 315 5.95 -8.37 18.49
N GLN A 316 6.87 -9.03 17.78
CA GLN A 316 7.00 -10.49 17.81
C GLN A 316 7.26 -10.99 19.25
N THR A 317 8.18 -10.35 19.95
CA THR A 317 8.52 -10.69 21.35
C THR A 317 7.32 -10.48 22.29
N ALA A 318 6.64 -9.34 22.17
CA ALA A 318 5.45 -9.04 22.97
C ALA A 318 4.32 -10.05 22.69
N THR A 319 4.12 -10.47 21.44
CA THR A 319 3.09 -11.45 21.07
C THR A 319 3.33 -12.80 21.74
N GLN A 320 4.59 -13.23 21.90
CA GLN A 320 4.94 -14.48 22.59
C GLN A 320 4.60 -14.46 24.08
N GLN A 321 4.46 -13.27 24.67
CA GLN A 321 4.14 -13.10 26.10
C GLN A 321 2.62 -13.04 26.36
N LEU A 322 1.80 -12.92 25.32
CA LEU A 322 0.34 -12.88 25.44
C LEU A 322 -0.25 -14.29 25.53
N ASP A 323 -1.41 -14.40 26.17
CA ASP A 323 -2.14 -15.66 26.20
C ASP A 323 -2.83 -15.90 24.86
N THR A 324 -2.25 -16.78 24.08
CA THR A 324 -2.75 -17.18 22.74
C THR A 324 -3.33 -18.61 22.73
N ARG A 325 -3.71 -19.13 23.89
CA ARG A 325 -4.33 -20.47 23.98
C ARG A 325 -5.58 -20.56 23.10
N GLY A 326 -5.67 -21.63 22.31
CA GLY A 326 -6.76 -21.84 21.35
C GLY A 326 -6.54 -21.22 19.98
N LEU A 327 -5.47 -20.45 19.79
CA LEU A 327 -5.09 -19.90 18.48
C LEU A 327 -3.95 -20.71 17.84
N ALA A 328 -3.95 -20.76 16.52
CA ALA A 328 -2.81 -21.25 15.77
C ALA A 328 -1.62 -20.27 15.89
N GLN A 329 -0.44 -20.67 15.41
CA GLN A 329 0.74 -19.83 15.40
C GLN A 329 0.47 -18.51 14.66
N ILE A 330 0.76 -17.39 15.30
CA ILE A 330 0.64 -16.05 14.70
C ILE A 330 1.96 -15.72 14.01
N ILE A 331 1.90 -15.51 12.70
CA ILE A 331 3.05 -15.08 11.91
C ILE A 331 3.02 -13.55 11.80
N ILE A 332 4.06 -12.90 12.31
CA ILE A 332 4.26 -11.46 12.18
C ILE A 332 5.47 -11.24 11.27
N ALA A 333 5.26 -10.58 10.14
CA ALA A 333 6.26 -10.32 9.12
C ALA A 333 6.52 -8.80 8.97
N GLN A 334 7.70 -8.47 8.48
CA GLN A 334 8.05 -7.09 8.13
C GLN A 334 7.56 -6.76 6.72
N GLY A 335 6.95 -5.57 6.53
CA GLY A 335 6.57 -5.07 5.22
C GLY A 335 7.77 -4.80 4.31
N THR A 336 7.66 -5.13 3.04
CA THR A 336 8.74 -5.10 2.04
C THR A 336 8.47 -4.16 0.85
N ALA A 337 7.25 -3.61 0.70
CA ALA A 337 6.90 -2.71 -0.39
C ALA A 337 7.68 -1.38 -0.38
N GLY A 338 8.30 -1.03 0.76
CA GLY A 338 9.20 0.11 0.95
C GLY A 338 8.49 1.45 1.17
N VAL A 339 9.30 2.51 1.30
CA VAL A 339 8.84 3.85 1.69
C VAL A 339 7.79 4.47 0.74
N ALA A 340 7.74 4.01 -0.50
CA ALA A 340 6.76 4.46 -1.50
C ALA A 340 5.47 3.64 -1.51
N ALA A 341 5.27 2.70 -0.57
CA ALA A 341 4.14 1.74 -0.59
C ALA A 341 2.78 2.43 -0.82
N ARG A 342 2.49 3.54 -0.11
CA ARG A 342 1.23 4.26 -0.26
C ARG A 342 1.03 4.87 -1.66
N ALA A 343 2.06 5.50 -2.21
CA ALA A 343 2.01 6.04 -3.57
C ALA A 343 1.99 4.92 -4.63
N LYS A 344 2.73 3.84 -4.39
CA LYS A 344 2.71 2.64 -5.24
C LYS A 344 1.31 2.01 -5.29
N GLY A 345 0.71 1.77 -4.13
CA GLY A 345 -0.63 1.20 -4.04
C GLY A 345 -1.69 2.07 -4.68
N SER A 346 -1.59 3.41 -4.55
CA SER A 346 -2.50 4.29 -5.29
C SER A 346 -2.34 4.13 -6.81
N GLY A 347 -1.11 3.97 -7.32
CA GLY A 347 -0.88 3.71 -8.75
C GLY A 347 -1.33 2.31 -9.20
N ILE A 348 -1.33 1.30 -8.33
CA ILE A 348 -1.82 -0.05 -8.63
C ILE A 348 -3.35 -0.11 -8.70
N ALA A 349 -4.05 0.67 -7.89
CA ALA A 349 -5.50 0.61 -7.74
C ALA A 349 -6.28 0.76 -9.07
N PRO A 350 -5.93 1.65 -10.02
CA PRO A 350 -6.60 1.73 -11.31
C PRO A 350 -6.46 0.46 -12.15
N PHE A 351 -5.32 -0.24 -12.07
CA PHE A 351 -5.15 -1.52 -12.77
C PHE A 351 -6.03 -2.60 -12.17
N GLN A 352 -6.14 -2.66 -10.85
CA GLN A 352 -7.06 -3.57 -10.17
C GLN A 352 -8.51 -3.31 -10.60
N ALA A 353 -8.94 -2.05 -10.57
CA ALA A 353 -10.30 -1.66 -10.99
C ALA A 353 -10.60 -1.97 -12.46
N HIS A 354 -9.59 -1.87 -13.34
CA HIS A 354 -9.78 -2.05 -14.78
C HIS A 354 -9.62 -3.50 -15.26
N PHE A 355 -8.66 -4.25 -14.68
CA PHE A 355 -8.27 -5.58 -15.16
C PHE A 355 -8.66 -6.74 -14.23
N ALA A 356 -9.05 -6.47 -12.97
CA ALA A 356 -9.47 -7.53 -12.08
C ALA A 356 -10.81 -8.12 -12.57
N VAL A 357 -10.81 -9.42 -12.81
CA VAL A 357 -12.04 -10.16 -13.03
C VAL A 357 -12.67 -10.41 -11.66
N ASP A 358 -13.94 -10.08 -11.47
CA ASP A 358 -14.73 -10.55 -10.34
C ASP A 358 -14.77 -12.08 -10.42
N ALA A 359 -13.87 -12.73 -9.68
CA ALA A 359 -13.97 -14.17 -9.51
C ALA A 359 -15.24 -14.43 -8.71
N PRO A 360 -16.14 -15.33 -9.18
CA PRO A 360 -17.29 -15.72 -8.37
C PRO A 360 -16.75 -16.27 -7.03
N ALA A 361 -17.41 -15.89 -5.94
CA ALA A 361 -17.05 -16.18 -4.55
C ALA A 361 -17.04 -17.69 -4.17
N ASN A 362 -16.86 -18.58 -5.15
CA ASN A 362 -16.85 -20.02 -4.96
C ASN A 362 -15.87 -20.69 -5.94
N ARG A 363 -14.61 -20.82 -5.50
CA ARG A 363 -13.82 -21.99 -5.86
C ARG A 363 -13.38 -22.67 -4.57
N ARG A 364 -14.13 -23.71 -4.21
CA ARG A 364 -13.74 -24.73 -3.24
C ARG A 364 -12.57 -25.52 -3.81
#